data_8ab8f58032049c49f14f9812d7c65b6d
#
_entry.id   8ab8f58032049c49f14f9812d7c65b6d
#
_cell.length_a   1.000
_cell.length_b   1.000
_cell.length_c   1.000
_cell.angle_alpha   90.00
_cell.angle_beta   90.00
_cell.angle_gamma   90.00
#
_symmetry.space_group_name_H-M   'P 1'
#
loop_
_entity.id
_entity.type
_entity.pdbx_description
1 polymer ?
#
loop_
_entity_poly.entity_id
_entity_poly.type
_entity_poly.pdbx_seq_one_letter_code
_entity_poly.pdbx_strand_id
1 'polypeptide(L)'
;MKAKYLIAAAASLMIALATSCGNAGAQNDNNKKATGPKHAIELTSEQFSQLVYDIEGDDMKYLGSKPAIVDFTATWCGPCRSIAPILEELAKEYEGQIVVYKVDVDKCRDVATAFGISSIPAVLYIPLDGEPSMTIGARNKSKFQNEIDKILLNK
;
A
#
# COMPACT_ATOMS: atom_id res chain seq x y z
N MET A 1 10.20 -17.77 50.16
CA MET A 1 9.61 -16.86 51.18
C MET A 1 8.37 -16.24 50.57
N LYS A 2 7.24 -16.42 51.23
CA LYS A 2 5.89 -15.99 50.84
C LYS A 2 5.69 -14.54 51.23
N ALA A 3 5.03 -13.76 50.44
CA ALA A 3 4.21 -12.65 50.93
C ALA A 3 3.12 -12.31 49.90
N LYS A 4 1.94 -12.68 50.29
CA LYS A 4 0.61 -12.28 49.82
C LYS A 4 0.31 -10.88 50.33
N TYR A 5 -0.30 -10.03 49.51
CA TYR A 5 -1.17 -8.98 50.02
C TYR A 5 -2.45 -8.95 49.19
N LEU A 6 -3.51 -9.26 49.92
CA LEU A 6 -4.92 -9.13 49.60
C LEU A 6 -5.45 -7.79 50.15
N ILE A 7 -6.64 -7.35 49.66
CA ILE A 7 -7.64 -6.46 50.31
C ILE A 7 -7.49 -4.98 49.87
N ALA A 8 -8.51 -4.22 49.51
CA ALA A 8 -9.96 -4.34 49.64
C ALA A 8 -10.67 -3.38 48.68
N ALA A 9 -11.93 -3.71 48.46
CA ALA A 9 -12.94 -2.95 47.76
C ALA A 9 -13.32 -1.63 48.48
N ALA A 10 -13.71 -0.61 47.70
CA ALA A 10 -14.70 0.37 48.13
C ALA A 10 -15.44 0.92 46.92
N ALA A 11 -16.72 0.67 46.90
CA ALA A 11 -17.72 1.22 46.01
C ALA A 11 -17.97 2.68 46.36
N SER A 12 -18.18 3.52 45.36
CA SER A 12 -18.97 4.75 45.51
C SER A 12 -19.65 5.10 44.18
N LEU A 13 -20.93 4.93 44.23
CA LEU A 13 -21.95 5.30 43.27
C LEU A 13 -22.17 6.83 43.36
N MET A 14 -22.00 7.57 42.26
CA MET A 14 -22.58 8.91 42.11
C MET A 14 -23.14 9.06 40.70
N ILE A 15 -24.44 9.04 40.66
CA ILE A 15 -25.31 9.43 39.56
C ILE A 15 -25.34 10.98 39.50
N ALA A 16 -25.01 11.54 38.33
CA ALA A 16 -25.40 12.90 38.00
C ALA A 16 -25.88 12.94 36.55
N LEU A 17 -27.22 13.02 36.41
CA LEU A 17 -27.88 13.46 35.20
C LEU A 17 -27.56 14.93 34.95
N ALA A 18 -27.08 15.26 33.76
CA ALA A 18 -27.18 16.60 33.20
C ALA A 18 -27.58 16.48 31.73
N THR A 19 -28.84 16.64 31.47
CA THR A 19 -29.41 16.98 30.16
C THR A 19 -28.93 18.34 29.71
N SER A 20 -28.33 18.45 28.55
CA SER A 20 -28.24 19.72 27.83
C SER A 20 -28.42 19.44 26.34
N CYS A 21 -29.57 19.92 25.85
CA CYS A 21 -29.91 20.05 24.44
C CYS A 21 -29.09 21.16 23.79
N GLY A 22 -28.76 20.98 22.52
CA GLY A 22 -28.51 22.11 21.61
C GLY A 22 -27.20 22.04 20.85
N ASN A 23 -27.17 21.68 19.64
CA ASN A 23 -27.08 22.50 18.45
C ASN A 23 -26.84 21.65 17.21
N ALA A 24 -27.79 21.67 16.30
CA ALA A 24 -27.65 21.11 14.96
C ALA A 24 -26.74 22.03 14.16
N GLY A 25 -25.48 21.56 13.96
CA GLY A 25 -24.57 22.11 12.97
C GLY A 25 -24.44 21.08 11.85
N ALA A 26 -25.18 21.27 10.77
CA ALA A 26 -25.01 20.49 9.55
C ALA A 26 -23.67 20.85 8.93
N GLN A 27 -22.64 20.03 9.14
CA GLN A 27 -21.43 20.06 8.36
C GLN A 27 -21.57 19.06 7.23
N ASN A 28 -21.67 19.61 6.04
CA ASN A 28 -21.75 18.92 4.77
C ASN A 28 -20.35 18.37 4.40
N ASP A 29 -19.98 17.24 4.96
CA ASP A 29 -18.74 16.54 4.64
C ASP A 29 -18.94 15.63 3.43
N ASN A 30 -19.12 16.24 2.25
CA ASN A 30 -19.03 15.57 0.95
C ASN A 30 -17.56 15.33 0.56
N ASN A 31 -16.75 14.69 1.42
CA ASN A 31 -15.48 14.11 1.02
C ASN A 31 -15.25 12.76 1.72
N LYS A 32 -16.17 11.85 1.51
CA LYS A 32 -15.97 10.46 1.91
C LYS A 32 -15.10 9.76 0.87
N LYS A 33 -13.80 10.08 0.89
CA LYS A 33 -12.77 9.25 0.25
C LYS A 33 -12.96 7.83 0.78
N ALA A 34 -13.25 6.89 -0.11
CA ALA A 34 -13.50 5.50 0.22
C ALA A 34 -12.28 4.93 0.96
N THR A 35 -12.38 4.85 2.28
CA THR A 35 -11.40 4.20 3.17
C THR A 35 -11.83 2.77 3.43
N GLY A 36 -11.81 1.95 2.37
CA GLY A 36 -11.74 0.50 2.51
C GLY A 36 -10.34 0.07 2.94
N PRO A 37 -10.14 -1.18 3.44
CA PRO A 37 -8.81 -1.70 3.68
C PRO A 37 -7.98 -1.60 2.40
N LYS A 38 -6.80 -0.99 2.50
CA LYS A 38 -5.88 -0.87 1.36
C LYS A 38 -5.19 -2.23 1.17
N HIS A 39 -5.29 -2.78 -0.03
CA HIS A 39 -4.62 -4.02 -0.42
C HIS A 39 -3.25 -3.75 -1.05
N ALA A 40 -3.09 -2.60 -1.71
CA ALA A 40 -1.79 -2.13 -2.18
C ALA A 40 -1.02 -1.44 -1.04
N ILE A 41 0.25 -1.83 -0.85
CA ILE A 41 1.10 -1.42 0.26
C ILE A 41 1.98 -0.25 -0.18
N GLU A 42 1.82 0.93 0.43
CA GLU A 42 2.72 2.06 0.21
C GLU A 42 4.01 1.85 0.98
N LEU A 43 5.16 1.99 0.30
CA LEU A 43 6.50 1.78 0.86
C LEU A 43 7.27 3.09 0.97
N THR A 44 8.09 3.19 2.02
CA THR A 44 9.23 4.11 2.09
C THR A 44 10.44 3.49 1.37
N SER A 45 11.49 4.30 1.10
CA SER A 45 12.74 3.79 0.53
C SER A 45 13.36 2.66 1.37
N GLU A 46 13.37 2.84 2.68
CA GLU A 46 13.89 1.83 3.61
C GLU A 46 13.09 0.53 3.54
N GLN A 47 11.76 0.62 3.54
CA GLN A 47 10.90 -0.56 3.40
C GLN A 47 11.06 -1.23 2.03
N PHE A 48 11.27 -0.44 0.97
CA PHE A 48 11.54 -0.98 -0.36
C PHE A 48 12.84 -1.80 -0.36
N SER A 49 13.91 -1.27 0.23
CA SER A 49 15.21 -1.97 0.34
C SER A 49 15.14 -3.25 1.17
N GLN A 50 14.22 -3.32 2.14
CA GLN A 50 14.05 -4.50 3.00
C GLN A 50 13.09 -5.55 2.42
N LEU A 51 12.13 -5.15 1.60
CA LEU A 51 11.03 -6.04 1.17
C LEU A 51 11.05 -6.37 -0.33
N VAL A 52 11.68 -5.53 -1.16
CA VAL A 52 11.62 -5.65 -2.61
C VAL A 52 13.02 -5.88 -3.20
N TYR A 53 13.88 -4.88 -3.15
CA TYR A 53 15.27 -4.96 -3.61
C TYR A 53 16.17 -4.14 -2.70
N ASP A 54 17.29 -4.69 -2.28
CA ASP A 54 18.35 -3.92 -1.64
C ASP A 54 19.04 -3.04 -2.69
N ILE A 55 18.70 -1.74 -2.70
CA ILE A 55 19.22 -0.78 -3.68
C ILE A 55 20.62 -0.25 -3.33
N GLU A 56 21.11 -0.53 -2.13
CA GLU A 56 22.46 -0.16 -1.68
C GLU A 56 23.45 -1.31 -1.80
N GLY A 57 22.95 -2.54 -1.99
CA GLY A 57 23.75 -3.74 -2.14
C GLY A 57 24.30 -3.93 -3.56
N ASP A 58 25.33 -4.79 -3.68
CA ASP A 58 25.95 -5.11 -4.96
C ASP A 58 25.06 -5.96 -5.89
N ASP A 59 24.11 -6.70 -5.32
CA ASP A 59 23.20 -7.61 -6.02
C ASP A 59 21.76 -7.12 -5.96
N MET A 60 21.22 -6.68 -7.09
CA MET A 60 19.79 -6.34 -7.26
C MET A 60 18.93 -7.61 -7.28
N LYS A 61 18.90 -8.35 -6.18
CA LYS A 61 18.10 -9.56 -6.03
C LYS A 61 16.74 -9.24 -5.39
N TYR A 62 15.68 -9.81 -5.98
CA TYR A 62 14.34 -9.71 -5.38
C TYR A 62 14.27 -10.45 -4.03
N LEU A 63 13.76 -9.76 -3.01
CA LEU A 63 13.71 -10.25 -1.63
C LEU A 63 12.35 -10.86 -1.25
N GLY A 64 11.33 -10.66 -2.07
CA GLY A 64 9.98 -11.13 -1.79
C GLY A 64 9.82 -12.64 -1.99
N SER A 65 8.81 -13.20 -1.33
CA SER A 65 8.45 -14.63 -1.42
C SER A 65 7.29 -14.90 -2.40
N LYS A 66 6.73 -13.87 -3.01
CA LYS A 66 5.65 -13.92 -4.00
C LYS A 66 5.98 -12.97 -5.14
N PRO A 67 5.46 -13.22 -6.36
CA PRO A 67 5.59 -12.23 -7.43
C PRO A 67 5.00 -10.89 -7.00
N ALA A 68 5.54 -9.80 -7.50
CA ALA A 68 5.09 -8.47 -7.10
C ALA A 68 4.88 -7.50 -8.26
N ILE A 69 4.06 -6.50 -8.00
CA ILE A 69 3.94 -5.28 -8.79
C ILE A 69 4.44 -4.12 -7.94
N VAL A 70 5.21 -3.21 -8.53
CA VAL A 70 5.55 -1.92 -7.94
C VAL A 70 5.02 -0.81 -8.82
N ASP A 71 4.08 -0.01 -8.31
CA ASP A 71 3.53 1.19 -8.94
C ASP A 71 4.34 2.42 -8.52
N PHE A 72 5.12 2.97 -9.44
CA PHE A 72 5.82 4.24 -9.27
C PHE A 72 4.88 5.39 -9.61
N THR A 73 4.58 6.21 -8.63
CA THR A 73 3.51 7.20 -8.67
C THR A 73 3.91 8.52 -8.01
N ALA A 74 3.09 9.56 -8.16
CA ALA A 74 3.17 10.79 -7.38
C ALA A 74 1.78 11.40 -7.17
N THR A 75 1.62 12.21 -6.14
CA THR A 75 0.33 12.82 -5.78
C THR A 75 -0.22 13.78 -6.85
N TRP A 76 0.66 14.48 -7.56
CA TRP A 76 0.33 15.42 -8.65
C TRP A 76 0.06 14.73 -10.00
N CYS A 77 0.40 13.45 -10.14
CA CYS A 77 0.27 12.73 -11.40
C CYS A 77 -1.19 12.34 -11.69
N GLY A 78 -1.79 12.99 -12.67
CA GLY A 78 -3.18 12.73 -13.09
C GLY A 78 -3.41 11.30 -13.58
N PRO A 79 -2.61 10.79 -14.54
CA PRO A 79 -2.72 9.40 -15.03
C PRO A 79 -2.50 8.36 -13.94
N CYS A 80 -1.61 8.61 -12.96
CA CYS A 80 -1.40 7.71 -11.82
C CYS A 80 -2.67 7.56 -10.98
N ARG A 81 -3.40 8.67 -10.77
CA ARG A 81 -4.67 8.62 -10.04
C ARG A 81 -5.75 7.78 -10.75
N SER A 82 -5.69 7.68 -12.08
CA SER A 82 -6.65 6.86 -12.83
C SER A 82 -6.39 5.37 -12.69
N ILE A 83 -5.14 4.93 -12.52
CA ILE A 83 -4.79 3.50 -12.36
C ILE A 83 -4.77 3.05 -10.90
N ALA A 84 -4.63 3.96 -9.95
CA ALA A 84 -4.58 3.63 -8.52
C ALA A 84 -5.76 2.76 -8.03
N PRO A 85 -7.04 3.08 -8.36
CA PRO A 85 -8.16 2.21 -7.98
C PRO A 85 -8.12 0.85 -8.68
N ILE A 86 -7.60 0.78 -9.91
CA ILE A 86 -7.46 -0.48 -10.65
C ILE A 86 -6.44 -1.38 -9.96
N LEU A 87 -5.28 -0.84 -9.57
CA LEU A 87 -4.24 -1.60 -8.89
C LEU A 87 -4.69 -2.05 -7.50
N GLU A 88 -5.48 -1.24 -6.80
CA GLU A 88 -6.07 -1.62 -5.51
C GLU A 88 -7.06 -2.78 -5.67
N GLU A 89 -7.88 -2.76 -6.71
CA GLU A 89 -8.82 -3.83 -7.04
C GLU A 89 -8.07 -5.11 -7.42
N LEU A 90 -7.02 -5.01 -8.23
CA LEU A 90 -6.17 -6.13 -8.60
C LEU A 90 -5.41 -6.71 -7.40
N ALA A 91 -4.92 -5.88 -6.49
CA ALA A 91 -4.31 -6.34 -5.25
C ALA A 91 -5.26 -7.21 -4.43
N LYS A 92 -6.55 -6.87 -4.44
CA LYS A 92 -7.59 -7.67 -3.80
C LYS A 92 -7.92 -8.94 -4.59
N GLU A 93 -8.07 -8.85 -5.91
CA GLU A 93 -8.41 -10.01 -6.77
C GLU A 93 -7.33 -11.10 -6.75
N TYR A 94 -6.07 -10.68 -6.73
CA TYR A 94 -4.91 -11.59 -6.71
C TYR A 94 -4.32 -11.77 -5.30
N GLU A 95 -5.09 -11.49 -4.26
CA GLU A 95 -4.67 -11.65 -2.88
C GLU A 95 -4.14 -13.07 -2.63
N GLY A 96 -3.00 -13.17 -1.98
CA GLY A 96 -2.32 -14.45 -1.75
C GLY A 96 -1.45 -14.95 -2.92
N GLN A 97 -1.68 -14.52 -4.15
CA GLN A 97 -0.93 -14.91 -5.35
C GLN A 97 0.20 -13.92 -5.65
N ILE A 98 -0.06 -12.61 -5.57
CA ILE A 98 0.92 -11.55 -5.79
C ILE A 98 0.89 -10.54 -4.65
N VAL A 99 1.87 -9.64 -4.62
CA VAL A 99 1.87 -8.45 -3.77
C VAL A 99 1.89 -7.20 -4.65
N VAL A 100 1.10 -6.19 -4.30
CA VAL A 100 1.11 -4.90 -4.99
C VAL A 100 1.68 -3.85 -4.05
N TYR A 101 2.79 -3.26 -4.45
CA TYR A 101 3.46 -2.17 -3.77
C TYR A 101 3.25 -0.86 -4.50
N LYS A 102 3.33 0.23 -3.76
CA LYS A 102 3.22 1.58 -4.26
C LYS A 102 4.38 2.41 -3.74
N VAL A 103 5.07 3.12 -4.63
CA VAL A 103 6.23 3.95 -4.35
C VAL A 103 5.97 5.37 -4.86
N ASP A 104 5.95 6.34 -3.95
CA ASP A 104 5.87 7.77 -4.29
C ASP A 104 7.27 8.26 -4.68
N VAL A 105 7.47 8.61 -5.95
CA VAL A 105 8.79 8.99 -6.48
C VAL A 105 9.33 10.30 -5.91
N ASP A 106 8.47 11.15 -5.35
CA ASP A 106 8.92 12.39 -4.69
C ASP A 106 9.49 12.11 -3.29
N LYS A 107 8.98 11.06 -2.63
CA LYS A 107 9.43 10.63 -1.31
C LYS A 107 10.58 9.62 -1.38
N CYS A 108 10.60 8.77 -2.40
CA CYS A 108 11.55 7.68 -2.61
C CYS A 108 12.41 7.93 -3.85
N ARG A 109 13.16 9.05 -3.86
CA ARG A 109 13.96 9.49 -5.01
C ARG A 109 15.14 8.56 -5.31
N ASP A 110 15.72 7.99 -4.30
CA ASP A 110 16.76 6.98 -4.34
C ASP A 110 16.29 5.72 -5.09
N VAL A 111 15.13 5.19 -4.70
CA VAL A 111 14.48 4.06 -5.39
C VAL A 111 14.16 4.42 -6.85
N ALA A 112 13.53 5.59 -7.08
CA ALA A 112 13.20 6.03 -8.42
C ALA A 112 14.44 6.17 -9.32
N THR A 113 15.55 6.64 -8.75
CA THR A 113 16.83 6.77 -9.45
C THR A 113 17.45 5.40 -9.75
N ALA A 114 17.47 4.48 -8.77
CA ALA A 114 18.02 3.13 -8.92
C ALA A 114 17.30 2.35 -10.04
N PHE A 115 16.00 2.55 -10.21
CA PHE A 115 15.21 1.93 -11.28
C PHE A 115 15.10 2.78 -12.56
N GLY A 116 15.79 3.91 -12.66
CA GLY A 116 15.79 4.77 -13.84
C GLY A 116 14.41 5.34 -14.19
N ILE A 117 13.56 5.61 -13.18
CA ILE A 117 12.20 6.11 -13.40
C ILE A 117 12.25 7.53 -13.94
N SER A 118 12.01 7.68 -15.23
CA SER A 118 12.00 8.97 -15.94
C SER A 118 10.59 9.47 -16.26
N SER A 119 9.58 8.61 -16.15
CA SER A 119 8.19 8.93 -16.46
C SER A 119 7.23 8.10 -15.62
N ILE A 120 6.14 8.70 -15.16
CA ILE A 120 5.10 8.05 -14.34
C ILE A 120 3.71 8.20 -14.98
N PRO A 121 2.79 7.24 -14.72
CA PRO A 121 3.00 6.03 -13.93
C PRO A 121 3.97 5.06 -14.64
N ALA A 122 4.82 4.42 -13.85
CA ALA A 122 5.62 3.28 -14.28
C ALA A 122 5.30 2.09 -13.37
N VAL A 123 5.07 0.93 -13.98
CA VAL A 123 4.68 -0.28 -13.25
C VAL A 123 5.69 -1.37 -13.53
N LEU A 124 6.39 -1.79 -12.48
CA LEU A 124 7.38 -2.86 -12.50
C LEU A 124 6.70 -4.18 -12.10
N TYR A 125 6.88 -5.22 -12.91
CA TYR A 125 6.43 -6.58 -12.66
C TYR A 125 7.64 -7.43 -12.29
N ILE A 126 7.58 -8.08 -11.14
CA ILE A 126 8.68 -8.87 -10.58
C ILE A 126 8.19 -10.30 -10.42
N PRO A 127 8.51 -11.21 -11.38
CA PRO A 127 8.24 -12.64 -11.22
C PRO A 127 9.17 -13.25 -10.16
N LEU A 128 8.82 -14.42 -9.61
CA LEU A 128 9.75 -15.19 -8.76
C LEU A 128 10.88 -15.81 -9.58
N ASP A 129 10.55 -16.23 -10.79
CA ASP A 129 11.49 -16.81 -11.74
C ASP A 129 11.49 -16.01 -13.04
N GLY A 130 12.64 -15.55 -13.47
CA GLY A 130 12.80 -14.76 -14.70
C GLY A 130 13.14 -13.29 -14.43
N GLU A 131 13.21 -12.52 -15.52
CA GLU A 131 13.62 -11.13 -15.47
C GLU A 131 12.43 -10.21 -15.15
N PRO A 132 12.60 -9.21 -14.29
CA PRO A 132 11.59 -8.19 -14.08
C PRO A 132 11.35 -7.38 -15.36
N SER A 133 10.12 -6.91 -15.53
CA SER A 133 9.75 -6.07 -16.67
C SER A 133 9.00 -4.83 -16.23
N MET A 134 9.17 -3.74 -16.96
CA MET A 134 8.55 -2.46 -16.65
C MET A 134 7.66 -1.98 -17.78
N THR A 135 6.51 -1.42 -17.43
CA THR A 135 5.62 -0.74 -18.37
C THR A 135 5.40 0.70 -17.95
N ILE A 136 5.35 1.62 -18.92
CA ILE A 136 5.16 3.05 -18.68
C ILE A 136 3.80 3.49 -19.22
N GLY A 137 3.14 4.39 -18.48
CA GLY A 137 1.85 4.96 -18.84
C GLY A 137 0.66 4.22 -18.25
N ALA A 138 -0.47 4.92 -18.21
CA ALA A 138 -1.72 4.38 -17.69
C ALA A 138 -2.28 3.29 -18.61
N ARG A 139 -2.82 2.22 -18.00
CA ARG A 139 -3.42 1.07 -18.66
C ARG A 139 -4.79 0.77 -18.07
N ASN A 140 -5.63 0.10 -18.86
CA ASN A 140 -6.90 -0.40 -18.35
C ASN A 140 -6.70 -1.71 -17.54
N LYS A 141 -7.72 -2.11 -16.79
CA LYS A 141 -7.68 -3.28 -15.91
C LYS A 141 -7.35 -4.56 -16.66
N SER A 142 -7.96 -4.80 -17.83
CA SER A 142 -7.74 -6.03 -18.59
C SER A 142 -6.29 -6.17 -19.09
N LYS A 143 -5.62 -5.07 -19.40
CA LYS A 143 -4.19 -5.10 -19.74
C LYS A 143 -3.34 -5.48 -18.53
N PHE A 144 -3.62 -4.89 -17.36
CA PHE A 144 -2.93 -5.27 -16.13
C PHE A 144 -3.15 -6.76 -15.79
N GLN A 145 -4.38 -7.26 -15.91
CA GLN A 145 -4.68 -8.68 -15.67
C GLN A 145 -3.87 -9.59 -16.61
N ASN A 146 -3.85 -9.28 -17.91
CA ASN A 146 -3.07 -10.05 -18.87
C ASN A 146 -1.56 -10.04 -18.57
N GLU A 147 -1.03 -8.91 -18.12
CA GLU A 147 0.38 -8.78 -17.74
C GLU A 147 0.68 -9.56 -16.46
N ILE A 148 -0.20 -9.50 -15.46
CA ILE A 148 -0.10 -10.29 -14.22
C ILE A 148 -0.10 -11.79 -14.55
N ASP A 149 -1.08 -12.24 -15.29
CA ASP A 149 -1.24 -13.66 -15.62
C ASP A 149 -0.05 -14.18 -16.42
N LYS A 150 0.40 -13.43 -17.44
CA LYS A 150 1.49 -13.84 -18.32
C LYS A 150 2.87 -13.72 -17.68
N ILE A 151 3.15 -12.60 -16.97
CA ILE A 151 4.50 -12.29 -16.49
C ILE A 151 4.73 -12.86 -15.09
N LEU A 152 3.73 -12.75 -14.22
CA LEU A 152 3.89 -13.09 -12.80
C LEU A 152 3.41 -14.50 -12.47
N LEU A 153 2.40 -15.00 -13.16
CA LEU A 153 1.73 -16.27 -12.81
C LEU A 153 1.90 -17.36 -13.87
N ASN A 154 2.52 -17.07 -15.02
CA ASN A 154 2.76 -18.02 -16.12
C ASN A 154 1.47 -18.77 -16.60
N LYS A 155 0.36 -18.02 -16.70
CA LYS A 155 -0.97 -18.53 -17.11
C LYS A 155 -1.28 -18.23 -18.58
#